data_bc21584e9319ad8debfab8664d07119d
#
_entry.id   bc21584e9319ad8debfab8664d07119d
#
_cell.length_a   1.000
_cell.length_b   1.000
_cell.length_c   1.000
_cell.angle_alpha   90.00
_cell.angle_beta   90.00
_cell.angle_gamma   90.00
#
_symmetry.space_group_name_H-M   'P 1'
#
loop_
_entity.id
_entity.type
_entity.pdbx_description
1 polymer ?
#
loop_
_entity_poly.entity_id
_entity_poly.type
_entity_poly.pdbx_seq_one_letter_code
_entity_poly.pdbx_strand_id
1 'polypeptide(L)'
;MKYFAELKRSMNFLAQDSRTVFLGQAVSVAGTAMSNTLKEVPSDRLIELPVAEEMQMGMTTGFALTGLVPVSIFPRWNFLLLAINQLVNHLDKIQVMSNGGYKTKAIIRTGIGSQRPLHPQHQHVGDFTEAIRMMCSTIEVIRLEEPKDVFPAYEWALLRDDGRSTIVVEYGDYYGEK
;
A
#
# COMPACT_ATOMS: atom_id res chain seq x y z
N MET A 1 -18.99 10.03 -8.22
CA MET A 1 -17.86 9.76 -7.31
C MET A 1 -16.66 9.55 -8.22
N LYS A 2 -15.54 10.24 -7.96
CA LYS A 2 -14.34 10.12 -8.82
C LYS A 2 -13.28 9.30 -8.10
N TYR A 3 -12.67 8.36 -8.79
CA TYR A 3 -11.69 7.42 -8.25
C TYR A 3 -10.55 8.12 -7.49
N PHE A 4 -9.95 9.14 -8.09
CA PHE A 4 -8.88 9.92 -7.46
C PHE A 4 -9.35 10.68 -6.20
N ALA A 5 -10.58 11.19 -6.20
CA ALA A 5 -11.13 11.88 -5.03
C ALA A 5 -11.33 10.94 -3.84
N GLU A 6 -11.77 9.70 -4.11
CA GLU A 6 -11.91 8.68 -3.07
C GLU A 6 -10.54 8.21 -2.54
N LEU A 7 -9.51 8.14 -3.38
CA LEU A 7 -8.14 7.90 -2.91
C LEU A 7 -7.65 9.01 -1.97
N LYS A 8 -7.83 10.29 -2.33
CA LYS A 8 -7.49 11.41 -1.45
C LYS A 8 -8.25 11.33 -0.12
N ARG A 9 -9.57 11.11 -0.19
CA ARG A 9 -10.41 10.93 0.98
C ARG A 9 -9.90 9.81 1.89
N SER A 10 -9.51 8.69 1.29
CA SER A 10 -8.97 7.53 2.02
C SER A 10 -7.65 7.87 2.71
N MET A 11 -6.71 8.54 2.03
CA MET A 11 -5.43 8.93 2.63
C MET A 11 -5.64 9.91 3.79
N ASN A 12 -6.54 10.88 3.64
CA ASN A 12 -6.87 11.82 4.71
C ASN A 12 -7.53 11.11 5.90
N PHE A 13 -8.40 10.13 5.66
CA PHE A 13 -8.99 9.31 6.71
C PHE A 13 -7.92 8.51 7.46
N LEU A 14 -7.03 7.82 6.75
CA LEU A 14 -5.93 7.08 7.37
C LEU A 14 -5.04 8.01 8.22
N ALA A 15 -4.77 9.22 7.76
CA ALA A 15 -3.93 10.19 8.47
C ALA A 15 -4.54 10.71 9.78
N GLN A 16 -5.85 10.53 10.01
CA GLN A 16 -6.49 10.88 11.28
C GLN A 16 -6.17 9.91 12.42
N ASP A 17 -5.81 8.66 12.10
CA ASP A 17 -5.38 7.70 13.12
C ASP A 17 -3.92 8.02 13.52
N SER A 18 -3.69 8.24 14.80
CA SER A 18 -2.37 8.61 15.34
C SER A 18 -1.30 7.53 15.13
N ARG A 19 -1.70 6.30 14.86
CA ARG A 19 -0.80 5.17 14.60
C ARG A 19 -0.30 5.11 13.16
N THR A 20 -0.94 5.81 12.21
CA THR A 20 -0.56 5.71 10.80
C THR A 20 0.69 6.52 10.50
N VAL A 21 1.58 5.91 9.70
CA VAL A 21 2.72 6.56 9.06
C VAL A 21 2.78 6.12 7.60
N PHE A 22 3.08 7.05 6.70
CA PHE A 22 3.14 6.78 5.26
C PHE A 22 4.59 6.72 4.84
N LEU A 23 5.02 5.65 4.20
CA LEU A 23 6.41 5.49 3.81
C LEU A 23 6.55 4.96 2.38
N GLY A 24 7.59 5.37 1.71
CA GLY A 24 7.90 4.94 0.36
C GLY A 24 8.70 5.97 -0.41
N GLN A 25 8.92 5.67 -1.68
CA GLN A 25 9.54 6.59 -2.63
C GLN A 25 8.49 7.56 -3.18
N ALA A 26 8.82 8.83 -3.28
CA ALA A 26 7.95 9.91 -3.75
C ALA A 26 6.62 9.99 -2.96
N VAL A 27 6.71 9.95 -1.64
CA VAL A 27 5.58 10.17 -0.75
C VAL A 27 5.54 11.62 -0.25
N SER A 28 6.66 12.21 0.07
CA SER A 28 6.78 13.62 0.46
C SER A 28 7.25 14.51 -0.69
N VAL A 29 7.87 13.93 -1.73
CA VAL A 29 8.34 14.63 -2.92
C VAL A 29 7.45 14.28 -4.10
N ALA A 30 7.00 15.29 -4.85
CA ALA A 30 6.19 15.07 -6.04
C ALA A 30 6.95 14.25 -7.08
N GLY A 31 6.38 13.16 -7.56
CA GLY A 31 7.04 12.26 -8.54
C GLY A 31 6.11 11.21 -9.12
N THR A 32 5.06 10.86 -8.41
CA THR A 32 4.09 9.86 -8.87
C THR A 32 2.67 10.38 -8.77
N ALA A 33 1.74 9.75 -9.51
CA ALA A 33 0.31 10.06 -9.36
C ALA A 33 -0.18 9.73 -7.94
N MET A 34 0.41 8.72 -7.28
CA MET A 34 0.09 8.37 -5.90
C MET A 34 0.47 9.47 -4.91
N SER A 35 1.62 10.14 -5.08
CA SER A 35 2.03 11.25 -4.20
C SER A 35 1.03 12.40 -4.20
N ASN A 36 0.33 12.62 -5.32
CA ASN A 36 -0.70 13.66 -5.39
C ASN A 36 -1.91 13.38 -4.50
N THR A 37 -2.13 12.14 -4.08
CA THR A 37 -3.19 11.79 -3.13
C THR A 37 -2.82 12.07 -1.68
N LEU A 38 -1.55 12.37 -1.40
CA LEU A 38 -0.99 12.60 -0.06
C LEU A 38 -0.81 14.09 0.28
N LYS A 39 -1.19 15.00 -0.61
CA LYS A 39 -0.94 16.45 -0.44
C LYS A 39 -1.55 17.06 0.83
N GLU A 40 -2.59 16.46 1.36
CA GLU A 40 -3.28 16.92 2.57
C GLU A 40 -2.89 16.12 3.82
N VAL A 41 -2.05 15.09 3.65
CA VAL A 41 -1.49 14.32 4.77
C VAL A 41 -0.41 15.17 5.46
N PRO A 42 -0.41 15.30 6.79
CA PRO A 42 0.61 16.05 7.52
C PRO A 42 2.03 15.56 7.20
N SER A 43 2.95 16.48 7.00
CA SER A 43 4.32 16.16 6.55
C SER A 43 5.11 15.32 7.57
N ASP A 44 4.81 15.43 8.85
CA ASP A 44 5.39 14.65 9.94
C ASP A 44 4.94 13.18 9.93
N ARG A 45 3.95 12.85 9.11
CA ARG A 45 3.47 11.49 8.87
C ARG A 45 4.07 10.86 7.61
N LEU A 46 4.82 11.61 6.82
CA LEU A 46 5.41 11.17 5.55
C LEU A 46 6.89 10.85 5.74
N ILE A 47 7.28 9.63 5.45
CA ILE A 47 8.67 9.16 5.49
C ILE A 47 9.12 8.88 4.05
N GLU A 48 9.88 9.81 3.50
CA GLU A 48 10.49 9.63 2.18
C GLU A 48 11.65 8.64 2.26
N LEU A 49 11.65 7.66 1.38
CA LEU A 49 12.69 6.64 1.31
C LEU A 49 13.41 6.67 -0.05
N PRO A 50 14.67 6.26 -0.10
CA PRO A 50 15.34 5.99 -1.37
C PRO A 50 14.69 4.79 -2.07
N VAL A 51 15.10 4.56 -3.33
CA VAL A 51 14.71 3.35 -4.08
C VAL A 51 15.38 2.12 -3.45
N ALA A 52 14.71 1.53 -2.47
CA ALA A 52 15.19 0.36 -1.72
C ALA A 52 13.97 -0.41 -1.18
N GLU A 53 13.25 -1.08 -2.03
CA GLU A 53 11.94 -1.66 -1.76
C GLU A 53 12.00 -2.76 -0.70
N GLU A 54 13.07 -3.55 -0.67
CA GLU A 54 13.26 -4.57 0.37
C GLU A 54 13.45 -3.92 1.75
N MET A 55 14.24 -2.87 1.84
CA MET A 55 14.39 -2.08 3.07
C MET A 55 13.05 -1.45 3.48
N GLN A 56 12.32 -0.87 2.54
CA GLN A 56 10.99 -0.29 2.79
C GLN A 56 10.04 -1.31 3.42
N MET A 57 9.97 -2.53 2.89
CA MET A 57 9.09 -3.58 3.43
C MET A 57 9.58 -4.07 4.80
N GLY A 58 10.90 -4.15 5.01
CA GLY A 58 11.48 -4.45 6.32
C GLY A 58 11.11 -3.39 7.37
N MET A 59 11.19 -2.10 7.02
CA MET A 59 10.75 -1.00 7.89
C MET A 59 9.23 -1.06 8.13
N THR A 60 8.43 -1.38 7.11
CA THR A 60 6.98 -1.59 7.24
C THR A 60 6.69 -2.63 8.32
N THR A 61 7.37 -3.77 8.25
CA THR A 61 7.24 -4.83 9.25
C THR A 61 7.66 -4.34 10.64
N GLY A 62 8.78 -3.64 10.74
CA GLY A 62 9.27 -3.08 12.00
C GLY A 62 8.29 -2.10 12.64
N PHE A 63 7.76 -1.15 11.88
CA PHE A 63 6.74 -0.22 12.37
C PHE A 63 5.47 -0.96 12.83
N ALA A 64 5.01 -1.95 12.08
CA ALA A 64 3.84 -2.73 12.48
C ALA A 64 4.06 -3.47 13.80
N LEU A 65 5.26 -4.00 14.04
CA LEU A 65 5.63 -4.66 15.30
C LEU A 65 5.66 -3.70 16.51
N THR A 66 5.86 -2.40 16.28
CA THR A 66 5.80 -1.39 17.36
C THR A 66 4.38 -0.89 17.64
N GLY A 67 3.37 -1.45 16.96
CA GLY A 67 1.96 -1.05 17.13
C GLY A 67 1.51 0.10 16.24
N LEU A 68 2.38 0.61 15.36
CA LEU A 68 1.98 1.54 14.30
C LEU A 68 1.21 0.79 13.20
N VAL A 69 0.54 1.54 12.35
CA VAL A 69 -0.13 1.05 11.14
C VAL A 69 0.54 1.70 9.92
N PRO A 70 1.65 1.16 9.43
CA PRO A 70 2.34 1.74 8.29
C PRO A 70 1.50 1.60 7.02
N VAL A 71 1.42 2.69 6.26
CA VAL A 71 0.89 2.74 4.90
C VAL A 71 2.09 2.76 3.96
N SER A 72 2.49 1.59 3.50
CA SER A 72 3.69 1.41 2.67
C SER A 72 3.34 1.49 1.19
N ILE A 73 3.91 2.47 0.48
CA ILE A 73 3.52 2.87 -0.86
C ILE A 73 4.56 2.41 -1.88
N PHE A 74 4.14 1.52 -2.77
CA PHE A 74 4.88 1.08 -3.94
C PHE A 74 4.11 1.55 -5.18
N PRO A 75 4.64 2.47 -5.98
CA PRO A 75 3.86 3.12 -7.05
C PRO A 75 3.30 2.15 -8.11
N ARG A 76 3.89 0.96 -8.24
CA ARG A 76 3.43 -0.11 -9.15
C ARG A 76 3.82 -1.49 -8.60
N TRP A 77 3.09 -2.52 -8.99
CA TRP A 77 3.41 -3.91 -8.67
C TRP A 77 4.86 -4.29 -8.93
N ASN A 78 5.42 -3.83 -10.05
CA ASN A 78 6.77 -4.18 -10.45
C ASN A 78 7.83 -3.75 -9.43
N PHE A 79 7.61 -2.66 -8.70
CA PHE A 79 8.50 -2.24 -7.62
C PHE A 79 8.30 -3.11 -6.37
N LEU A 80 7.06 -3.49 -6.05
CA LEU A 80 6.79 -4.38 -4.93
C LEU A 80 7.44 -5.77 -5.11
N LEU A 81 7.68 -6.23 -6.36
CA LEU A 81 8.37 -7.49 -6.61
C LEU A 81 9.78 -7.54 -5.99
N LEU A 82 10.46 -6.40 -5.86
CA LEU A 82 11.77 -6.33 -5.21
C LEU A 82 11.70 -6.58 -3.69
N ALA A 83 10.52 -6.46 -3.10
CA ALA A 83 10.27 -6.67 -1.67
C ALA A 83 9.58 -8.01 -1.35
N ILE A 84 9.48 -8.92 -2.32
CA ILE A 84 8.72 -10.17 -2.18
C ILE A 84 9.21 -11.03 -1.01
N ASN A 85 10.50 -11.13 -0.80
CA ASN A 85 11.03 -11.90 0.32
C ASN A 85 10.52 -11.35 1.67
N GLN A 86 10.61 -10.03 1.88
CA GLN A 86 10.14 -9.39 3.11
C GLN A 86 8.62 -9.50 3.27
N LEU A 87 7.88 -9.44 2.17
CA LEU A 87 6.42 -9.58 2.17
C LEU A 87 6.00 -11.00 2.56
N VAL A 88 6.49 -12.01 1.81
CA VAL A 88 5.99 -13.39 1.88
C VAL A 88 6.59 -14.16 3.05
N ASN A 89 7.89 -14.00 3.32
CA ASN A 89 8.59 -14.78 4.32
C ASN A 89 8.61 -14.11 5.71
N HIS A 90 8.36 -12.81 5.79
CA HIS A 90 8.37 -12.07 7.06
C HIS A 90 6.99 -11.51 7.38
N LEU A 91 6.51 -10.47 6.72
CA LEU A 91 5.26 -9.79 7.06
C LEU A 91 4.06 -10.76 7.12
N ASP A 92 3.94 -11.65 6.13
CA ASP A 92 2.86 -12.65 6.06
C ASP A 92 2.98 -13.73 7.15
N LYS A 93 4.19 -14.05 7.61
CA LYS A 93 4.39 -15.22 8.48
C LYS A 93 4.53 -14.89 9.97
N ILE A 94 4.91 -13.68 10.34
CA ILE A 94 5.20 -13.33 11.75
C ILE A 94 4.05 -13.66 12.67
N GLN A 95 2.81 -13.36 12.29
CA GLN A 95 1.65 -13.65 13.13
C GLN A 95 1.47 -15.16 13.38
N VAL A 96 1.67 -15.97 12.35
CA VAL A 96 1.58 -17.44 12.46
C VAL A 96 2.77 -17.99 13.25
N MET A 97 3.99 -17.56 12.93
CA MET A 97 5.22 -18.02 13.59
C MET A 97 5.25 -17.66 15.06
N SER A 98 4.65 -16.55 15.45
CA SER A 98 4.54 -16.12 16.86
C SER A 98 3.31 -16.67 17.57
N ASN A 99 2.55 -17.55 16.94
CA ASN A 99 1.29 -18.06 17.46
C ASN A 99 0.32 -16.94 17.91
N GLY A 100 0.23 -15.88 17.10
CA GLY A 100 -0.59 -14.69 17.38
C GLY A 100 0.00 -13.71 18.39
N GLY A 101 1.20 -13.97 18.91
CA GLY A 101 1.87 -13.08 19.88
C GLY A 101 2.27 -11.73 19.29
N TYR A 102 2.55 -11.67 17.99
CA TYR A 102 2.80 -10.43 17.24
C TYR A 102 1.77 -10.23 16.15
N LYS A 103 1.26 -9.02 16.06
CA LYS A 103 0.36 -8.57 14.99
C LYS A 103 1.09 -7.58 14.11
N THR A 104 1.08 -7.82 12.81
CA THR A 104 1.83 -7.02 11.82
C THR A 104 0.89 -6.30 10.89
N LYS A 105 -0.04 -5.54 11.45
CA LYS A 105 -1.05 -4.80 10.71
C LYS A 105 -0.39 -3.67 9.91
N ALA A 106 -0.36 -3.82 8.60
CA ALA A 106 0.14 -2.85 7.65
C ALA A 106 -0.82 -2.71 6.47
N ILE A 107 -0.82 -1.55 5.84
CA ILE A 107 -1.53 -1.28 4.59
C ILE A 107 -0.48 -1.11 3.50
N ILE A 108 -0.39 -2.04 2.58
CA ILE A 108 0.50 -1.95 1.43
C ILE A 108 -0.32 -1.40 0.25
N ARG A 109 0.08 -0.25 -0.25
CA ARG A 109 -0.57 0.43 -1.35
C ARG A 109 0.25 0.24 -2.61
N THR A 110 -0.33 -0.35 -3.65
CA THR A 110 0.34 -0.54 -4.94
C THR A 110 -0.64 -0.37 -6.11
N GLY A 111 -0.16 -0.43 -7.35
CA GLY A 111 -1.02 -0.19 -8.50
C GLY A 111 -0.65 -0.98 -9.75
N ILE A 112 -1.62 -1.10 -10.63
CA ILE A 112 -1.52 -1.63 -11.99
C ILE A 112 -1.51 -0.45 -12.95
N GLY A 113 -0.62 -0.47 -13.95
CA GLY A 113 -0.50 0.66 -14.88
C GLY A 113 0.34 1.78 -14.25
N SER A 114 0.26 3.09 -14.57
CA SER A 114 -0.61 3.62 -15.61
C SER A 114 0.06 3.51 -16.97
N GLN A 115 -0.78 3.57 -18.01
CA GLN A 115 -0.32 3.64 -19.40
C GLN A 115 -0.50 5.05 -19.97
N ARG A 116 -1.13 5.95 -19.22
CA ARG A 116 -1.38 7.35 -19.61
C ARG A 116 -1.02 8.30 -18.46
N PRO A 117 -0.41 9.43 -18.75
CA PRO A 117 0.08 9.92 -20.06
C PRO A 117 1.38 9.23 -20.52
N LEU A 118 2.06 8.46 -19.65
CA LEU A 118 3.30 7.75 -19.94
C LEU A 118 3.06 6.24 -20.01
N HIS A 119 3.28 5.65 -21.17
CA HIS A 119 3.25 4.20 -21.36
C HIS A 119 4.66 3.61 -21.17
N PRO A 120 4.90 2.80 -20.14
CA PRO A 120 6.24 2.27 -19.83
C PRO A 120 6.59 1.02 -20.66
N GLN A 121 5.97 0.85 -21.82
CA GLN A 121 6.14 -0.31 -22.71
C GLN A 121 5.76 -1.62 -21.98
N HIS A 122 6.57 -2.66 -22.14
CA HIS A 122 6.37 -3.96 -21.51
C HIS A 122 6.81 -4.03 -20.05
N GLN A 123 7.55 -3.03 -19.57
CA GLN A 123 7.92 -2.87 -18.17
C GLN A 123 6.78 -2.22 -17.38
N HIS A 124 6.66 -2.45 -16.12
CA HIS A 124 5.80 -1.73 -15.17
C HIS A 124 4.29 -1.67 -15.48
N VAL A 125 3.77 -2.62 -16.27
CA VAL A 125 2.33 -2.76 -16.53
C VAL A 125 1.75 -4.09 -16.02
N GLY A 126 2.57 -4.88 -15.33
CA GLY A 126 2.16 -6.19 -14.83
C GLY A 126 1.11 -6.11 -13.73
N ASP A 127 0.18 -7.05 -13.75
CA ASP A 127 -0.74 -7.34 -12.67
C ASP A 127 -0.30 -8.66 -12.00
N PHE A 128 0.20 -8.58 -10.79
CA PHE A 128 0.65 -9.74 -10.03
C PHE A 128 -0.29 -10.09 -8.87
N THR A 129 -1.52 -9.57 -8.88
CA THR A 129 -2.50 -9.74 -7.82
C THR A 129 -2.73 -11.21 -7.46
N GLU A 130 -3.00 -12.05 -8.46
CA GLU A 130 -3.28 -13.46 -8.21
C GLU A 130 -2.04 -14.23 -7.76
N ALA A 131 -0.87 -13.92 -8.31
CA ALA A 131 0.38 -14.53 -7.89
C ALA A 131 0.65 -14.24 -6.39
N ILE A 132 0.46 -13.01 -5.96
CA ILE A 132 0.63 -12.62 -4.55
C ILE A 132 -0.42 -13.27 -3.65
N ARG A 133 -1.69 -13.36 -4.08
CA ARG A 133 -2.72 -14.09 -3.36
C ARG A 133 -2.34 -15.55 -3.11
N MET A 134 -1.72 -16.19 -4.09
CA MET A 134 -1.26 -17.58 -3.95
C MET A 134 -0.05 -17.73 -3.03
N MET A 135 0.82 -16.72 -2.95
CA MET A 135 2.02 -16.75 -2.10
C MET A 135 1.74 -16.38 -0.64
N CYS A 136 0.77 -15.50 -0.38
CA CYS A 136 0.43 -15.03 0.96
C CYS A 136 -0.67 -15.89 1.58
N SER A 137 -0.54 -16.17 2.87
CA SER A 137 -1.50 -16.98 3.63
C SER A 137 -2.34 -16.16 4.62
N THR A 138 -1.85 -15.00 5.04
CA THR A 138 -2.52 -14.14 6.03
C THR A 138 -2.84 -12.75 5.49
N ILE A 139 -2.10 -12.28 4.51
CA ILE A 139 -2.28 -10.95 3.90
C ILE A 139 -3.46 -11.00 2.94
N GLU A 140 -4.41 -10.10 3.14
CA GLU A 140 -5.54 -9.90 2.22
C GLU A 140 -5.14 -9.01 1.05
N VAL A 141 -5.59 -9.34 -0.16
CA VAL A 141 -5.30 -8.54 -1.37
C VAL A 141 -6.61 -8.07 -1.99
N ILE A 142 -6.83 -6.76 -2.00
CA ILE A 142 -8.05 -6.10 -2.48
C ILE A 142 -7.74 -5.31 -3.75
N ARG A 143 -8.45 -5.59 -4.85
CA ARG A 143 -8.40 -4.80 -6.09
C ARG A 143 -9.48 -3.73 -6.07
N LEU A 144 -9.11 -2.51 -6.43
CA LEU A 144 -10.03 -1.37 -6.47
C LEU A 144 -10.45 -1.07 -7.91
N GLU A 145 -11.51 -1.71 -8.37
CA GLU A 145 -11.99 -1.56 -9.75
C GLU A 145 -12.97 -0.40 -9.91
N GLU A 146 -13.73 -0.07 -8.88
CA GLU A 146 -14.73 0.98 -8.93
C GLU A 146 -14.50 2.06 -7.86
N PRO A 147 -14.80 3.34 -8.16
CA PRO A 147 -14.63 4.43 -7.20
C PRO A 147 -15.32 4.21 -5.85
N LYS A 148 -16.49 3.55 -5.86
CA LYS A 148 -17.28 3.27 -4.65
C LYS A 148 -16.59 2.31 -3.68
N ASP A 149 -15.66 1.48 -4.18
CA ASP A 149 -14.98 0.45 -3.39
C ASP A 149 -13.70 0.98 -2.73
N VAL A 150 -13.21 2.15 -3.18
CA VAL A 150 -11.93 2.72 -2.73
C VAL A 150 -11.94 3.01 -1.23
N PHE A 151 -12.82 3.88 -0.78
CA PHE A 151 -12.84 4.28 0.62
C PHE A 151 -13.16 3.10 1.57
N PRO A 152 -14.18 2.25 1.30
CA PRO A 152 -14.48 1.10 2.15
C PRO A 152 -13.30 0.12 2.29
N ALA A 153 -12.49 -0.08 1.25
CA ALA A 153 -11.33 -0.97 1.31
C ALA A 153 -10.24 -0.43 2.26
N TYR A 154 -9.95 0.87 2.20
CA TYR A 154 -8.99 1.49 3.11
C TYR A 154 -9.52 1.59 4.54
N GLU A 155 -10.81 1.89 4.71
CA GLU A 155 -11.47 1.88 6.01
C GLU A 155 -11.40 0.49 6.64
N TRP A 156 -11.75 -0.56 5.91
CA TRP A 156 -11.61 -1.94 6.34
C TRP A 156 -10.17 -2.29 6.74
N ALA A 157 -9.19 -1.95 5.89
CA ALA A 157 -7.79 -2.22 6.15
C ALA A 157 -7.28 -1.56 7.44
N LEU A 158 -7.78 -0.35 7.77
CA LEU A 158 -7.44 0.33 9.01
C LEU A 158 -8.17 -0.26 10.22
N LEU A 159 -9.48 -0.51 10.10
CA LEU A 159 -10.33 -0.83 11.25
C LEU A 159 -10.36 -2.31 11.63
N ARG A 160 -9.91 -3.22 10.73
CA ARG A 160 -9.84 -4.66 11.05
C ARG A 160 -9.06 -4.90 12.35
N ASP A 161 -9.49 -5.85 13.16
CA ASP A 161 -8.94 -6.13 14.50
C ASP A 161 -8.14 -7.44 14.58
N ASP A 162 -8.16 -8.24 13.50
CA ASP A 162 -7.46 -9.52 13.42
C ASP A 162 -5.92 -9.39 13.34
N GLY A 163 -5.42 -8.16 13.18
CA GLY A 163 -3.99 -7.85 13.12
C GLY A 163 -3.31 -8.19 11.80
N ARG A 164 -4.08 -8.57 10.77
CA ARG A 164 -3.55 -8.91 9.45
C ARG A 164 -3.28 -7.67 8.61
N SER A 165 -2.29 -7.78 7.74
CA SER A 165 -2.00 -6.76 6.73
C SER A 165 -2.93 -6.87 5.53
N THR A 166 -3.07 -5.76 4.81
CA THR A 166 -3.87 -5.68 3.58
C THR A 166 -3.06 -5.04 2.47
N ILE A 167 -3.04 -5.67 1.30
CA ILE A 167 -2.53 -5.05 0.06
C ILE A 167 -3.72 -4.48 -0.69
N VAL A 168 -3.67 -3.18 -0.97
CA VAL A 168 -4.68 -2.47 -1.77
C VAL A 168 -4.08 -2.18 -3.13
N VAL A 169 -4.73 -2.68 -4.18
CA VAL A 169 -4.27 -2.61 -5.56
C VAL A 169 -5.11 -1.60 -6.33
N GLU A 170 -4.51 -0.51 -6.73
CA GLU A 170 -5.14 0.58 -7.46
C GLU A 170 -4.91 0.46 -8.98
N TYR A 171 -5.77 1.08 -9.76
CA TYR A 171 -5.58 1.21 -11.20
C TYR A 171 -5.11 2.62 -11.54
N GLY A 172 -3.85 2.74 -11.96
CA GLY A 172 -3.25 4.05 -12.26
C GLY A 172 -3.98 4.84 -13.35
N ASP A 173 -4.54 4.16 -14.35
CA ASP A 173 -5.30 4.83 -15.42
C ASP A 173 -6.64 5.40 -14.92
N TYR A 174 -7.23 4.84 -13.87
CA TYR A 174 -8.48 5.34 -13.29
C TYR A 174 -8.34 6.65 -12.53
N TYR A 175 -7.12 7.08 -12.21
CA TYR A 175 -6.88 8.35 -11.54
C TYR A 175 -7.38 9.56 -12.33
N GLY A 176 -7.44 9.45 -13.66
CA GLY A 176 -7.96 10.50 -14.54
C GLY A 176 -9.26 10.14 -15.27
N GLU A 177 -9.67 8.88 -15.29
CA GLU A 177 -10.72 8.36 -16.15
C GLU A 177 -12.04 8.08 -15.42
N LYS A 178 -12.01 7.77 -14.12
CA LYS A 178 -13.21 7.40 -13.34
C LYS A 178 -13.53 8.37 -12.20
#